data_cd2d5d611fef1bda270d288451459e86
#
_entry.id   cd2d5d611fef1bda270d288451459e86
#
_cell.length_a   1.000
_cell.length_b   1.000
_cell.length_c   1.000
_cell.angle_alpha   90.00
_cell.angle_beta   90.00
_cell.angle_gamma   90.00
#
_symmetry.space_group_name_H-M   'P 1'
#
loop_
_entity.id
_entity.type
_entity.pdbx_description
1 polymer ?
#
loop_
_entity_poly.entity_id
_entity_poly.type
_entity_poly.pdbx_seq_one_letter_code
_entity_poly.pdbx_strand_id
1 'polypeptide(L)'
;WRYRYQNKLKTKEDAYVAIETMLTSLNDPYTRFLDPKEFSEETQSIKGSLKGIGTQIGLRDGELVIIAPLEDSPAERAGLLADDRILEINGESTKGISIDAAADKIRGEKGTTVTLLIQRKGVPNKIYSVVRDEIEVKSVSCKPPFETTKIPGDIQYIRLSSFISKNAAGEIESIMNNSSGMKGFIIDLRSNPGGLLTNAIYISDMLLRGGVIVSTVDRDSYKTTTRARMQQVTDKPIVVLINKGSASASEILSGALTVSYTHLTLPTTSRV
;
A
#
# COMPACT_ATOMS: atom_id res chain seq x y z
N TRP A 1 -14.20 -31.63 17.36
CA TRP A 1 -14.75 -30.87 16.22
C TRP A 1 -15.60 -31.79 15.34
N ARG A 2 -15.05 -32.88 14.78
CA ARG A 2 -15.70 -33.78 13.81
C ARG A 2 -17.09 -34.27 14.28
N TYR A 3 -17.26 -34.60 15.57
CA TYR A 3 -18.51 -35.12 16.10
C TYR A 3 -19.51 -34.06 16.58
N ARG A 4 -19.08 -32.84 16.89
CA ARG A 4 -19.96 -31.77 17.39
C ARG A 4 -20.64 -30.95 16.30
N TYR A 5 -20.05 -30.86 15.10
CA TYR A 5 -20.49 -29.96 14.05
C TYR A 5 -20.95 -30.64 12.76
N GLN A 6 -20.86 -31.96 12.68
CA GLN A 6 -21.17 -32.76 11.49
C GLN A 6 -22.57 -32.48 10.89
N ASN A 7 -23.54 -32.05 11.70
CA ASN A 7 -24.92 -31.75 11.25
C ASN A 7 -25.25 -30.25 11.28
N LYS A 8 -24.29 -29.36 11.61
CA LYS A 8 -24.52 -27.92 11.73
C LYS A 8 -23.96 -27.13 10.57
N LEU A 9 -22.98 -27.69 9.87
CA LEU A 9 -22.38 -27.04 8.69
C LEU A 9 -23.22 -27.46 7.47
N LYS A 10 -24.10 -26.59 7.01
CA LYS A 10 -24.98 -26.82 5.85
C LYS A 10 -24.47 -26.13 4.60
N THR A 11 -23.75 -25.02 4.75
CA THR A 11 -23.23 -24.20 3.67
C THR A 11 -21.71 -24.09 3.74
N LYS A 12 -21.10 -23.57 2.69
CA LYS A 12 -19.67 -23.24 2.69
C LYS A 12 -19.39 -22.12 3.70
N GLU A 13 -20.28 -21.16 3.80
CA GLU A 13 -20.20 -20.03 4.73
C GLU A 13 -20.19 -20.51 6.18
N ASP A 14 -21.04 -21.47 6.54
CA ASP A 14 -21.01 -22.09 7.87
C ASP A 14 -19.64 -22.74 8.16
N ALA A 15 -19.04 -23.37 7.14
CA ALA A 15 -17.72 -23.97 7.26
C ALA A 15 -16.63 -22.92 7.44
N TYR A 16 -16.70 -21.78 6.73
CA TYR A 16 -15.76 -20.67 6.86
C TYR A 16 -15.80 -20.08 8.26
N VAL A 17 -16.98 -19.78 8.80
CA VAL A 17 -17.17 -19.29 10.18
C VAL A 17 -16.60 -20.30 11.20
N ALA A 18 -16.79 -21.59 10.98
CA ALA A 18 -16.26 -22.60 11.87
C ALA A 18 -14.72 -22.67 11.85
N ILE A 19 -14.09 -22.53 10.68
CA ILE A 19 -12.64 -22.49 10.51
C ILE A 19 -12.08 -21.24 11.20
N GLU A 20 -12.67 -20.07 10.96
CA GLU A 20 -12.26 -18.80 11.58
C GLU A 20 -12.33 -18.88 13.11
N THR A 21 -13.45 -19.38 13.66
CA THR A 21 -13.59 -19.60 15.10
C THR A 21 -12.53 -20.55 15.66
N MET A 22 -12.18 -21.59 14.90
CA MET A 22 -11.12 -22.52 15.31
C MET A 22 -9.76 -21.86 15.35
N LEU A 23 -9.44 -21.04 14.35
CA LEU A 23 -8.16 -20.31 14.28
C LEU A 23 -8.06 -19.23 15.35
N THR A 24 -9.15 -18.53 15.65
CA THR A 24 -9.21 -17.57 16.75
C THR A 24 -8.82 -18.19 18.10
N SER A 25 -9.06 -19.50 18.29
CA SER A 25 -8.67 -20.20 19.52
C SER A 25 -7.14 -20.35 19.72
N LEU A 26 -6.34 -20.09 18.66
CA LEU A 26 -4.88 -20.09 18.74
C LEU A 26 -4.33 -18.86 19.45
N ASN A 27 -5.16 -17.83 19.63
CA ASN A 27 -4.78 -16.54 20.23
C ASN A 27 -3.56 -15.90 19.59
N ASP A 28 -3.38 -16.11 18.29
CA ASP A 28 -2.34 -15.50 17.47
C ASP A 28 -2.97 -14.45 16.55
N PRO A 29 -2.64 -13.16 16.70
CA PRO A 29 -3.23 -12.08 15.91
C PRO A 29 -2.87 -12.13 14.42
N TYR A 30 -1.87 -12.92 14.04
CA TYR A 30 -1.41 -13.06 12.65
C TYR A 30 -2.01 -14.27 11.94
N THR A 31 -2.59 -15.21 12.69
CA THR A 31 -3.25 -16.38 12.11
C THR A 31 -4.70 -16.07 11.80
N ARG A 32 -5.07 -16.05 10.53
CA ARG A 32 -6.44 -15.82 10.06
C ARG A 32 -6.80 -16.77 8.92
N PHE A 33 -8.08 -17.02 8.77
CA PHE A 33 -8.64 -17.65 7.59
C PHE A 33 -8.97 -16.57 6.57
N LEU A 34 -8.68 -16.83 5.31
CA LEU A 34 -9.13 -16.02 4.19
C LEU A 34 -10.10 -16.88 3.38
N ASP A 35 -11.29 -16.40 3.18
CA ASP A 35 -12.21 -17.03 2.25
C ASP A 35 -11.72 -16.86 0.80
N PRO A 36 -12.29 -17.56 -0.20
CA PRO A 36 -11.82 -17.42 -1.58
C PRO A 36 -11.92 -15.99 -2.14
N LYS A 37 -12.86 -15.15 -1.68
CA LYS A 37 -12.99 -13.75 -2.07
C LYS A 37 -11.87 -12.94 -1.44
N GLU A 38 -11.72 -13.02 -0.13
CA GLU A 38 -10.65 -12.35 0.62
C GLU A 38 -9.26 -12.77 0.14
N PHE A 39 -9.05 -14.06 -0.15
CA PHE A 39 -7.79 -14.55 -0.71
C PHE A 39 -7.50 -13.98 -2.10
N SER A 40 -8.53 -13.83 -2.94
CA SER A 40 -8.38 -13.20 -4.25
C SER A 40 -8.03 -11.72 -4.13
N GLU A 41 -8.70 -11.00 -3.22
CA GLU A 41 -8.44 -9.57 -2.94
C GLU A 41 -7.05 -9.35 -2.37
N GLU A 42 -6.63 -10.15 -1.38
CA GLU A 42 -5.28 -10.11 -0.82
C GLU A 42 -4.22 -10.40 -1.89
N THR A 43 -4.46 -11.42 -2.73
CA THR A 43 -3.55 -11.76 -3.83
C THR A 43 -3.43 -10.63 -4.86
N GLN A 44 -4.52 -9.94 -5.17
CA GLN A 44 -4.50 -8.77 -6.06
C GLN A 44 -3.76 -7.60 -5.40
N SER A 45 -3.99 -7.35 -4.13
CA SER A 45 -3.27 -6.35 -3.35
C SER A 45 -1.75 -6.64 -3.35
N ILE A 46 -1.35 -7.89 -3.11
CA ILE A 46 0.06 -8.32 -3.15
C ILE A 46 0.67 -8.18 -4.56
N LYS A 47 -0.14 -8.31 -5.61
CA LYS A 47 0.33 -8.10 -7.00
C LYS A 47 0.53 -6.62 -7.34
N GLY A 48 0.14 -5.71 -6.46
CA GLY A 48 0.29 -4.25 -6.66
C GLY A 48 -0.62 -3.69 -7.74
N SER A 49 -1.66 -4.42 -8.12
CA SER A 49 -2.66 -3.98 -9.08
C SER A 49 -4.05 -3.96 -8.44
N LEU A 50 -4.79 -2.90 -8.66
CA LEU A 50 -6.18 -2.76 -8.26
C LEU A 50 -7.06 -2.79 -9.51
N LYS A 51 -8.08 -3.64 -9.52
CA LYS A 51 -9.09 -3.63 -10.59
C LYS A 51 -10.19 -2.64 -10.23
N GLY A 52 -10.39 -1.63 -11.04
CA GLY A 52 -11.39 -0.59 -10.80
C GLY A 52 -11.14 0.66 -11.62
N ILE A 53 -11.50 1.82 -11.07
CA ILE A 53 -11.33 3.10 -11.77
C ILE A 53 -10.17 3.95 -11.20
N GLY A 54 -9.53 3.52 -10.10
CA GLY A 54 -8.41 4.26 -9.50
C GLY A 54 -8.84 5.53 -8.79
N THR A 55 -9.72 5.40 -7.81
CA THR A 55 -10.10 6.51 -6.95
C THR A 55 -10.07 6.09 -5.48
N GLN A 56 -9.60 6.99 -4.64
CA GLN A 56 -9.72 6.88 -3.20
C GLN A 56 -11.04 7.51 -2.78
N ILE A 57 -11.87 6.75 -2.09
CA ILE A 57 -13.18 7.21 -1.59
C ILE A 57 -13.19 7.27 -0.07
N GLY A 58 -14.08 8.08 0.48
CA GLY A 58 -14.30 8.22 1.92
C GLY A 58 -15.67 8.75 2.23
N LEU A 59 -15.99 8.87 3.53
CA LEU A 59 -17.21 9.53 3.98
C LEU A 59 -16.86 10.91 4.55
N ARG A 60 -17.64 11.93 4.15
CA ARG A 60 -17.59 13.27 4.73
C ARG A 60 -19.01 13.72 5.00
N ASP A 61 -19.32 14.02 6.24
CA ASP A 61 -20.67 14.37 6.71
C ASP A 61 -21.73 13.31 6.37
N GLY A 62 -21.32 12.03 6.37
CA GLY A 62 -22.18 10.90 6.04
C GLY A 62 -22.43 10.68 4.54
N GLU A 63 -21.81 11.46 3.67
CA GLU A 63 -21.89 11.35 2.22
C GLU A 63 -20.63 10.75 1.62
N LEU A 64 -20.79 9.90 0.62
CA LEU A 64 -19.68 9.28 -0.10
C LEU A 64 -18.99 10.33 -1.00
N VAL A 65 -17.68 10.51 -0.82
CA VAL A 65 -16.88 11.48 -1.57
C VAL A 65 -15.64 10.85 -2.18
N ILE A 66 -15.18 11.43 -3.28
CA ILE A 66 -13.83 11.15 -3.82
C ILE A 66 -12.84 11.96 -3.00
N ILE A 67 -11.92 11.27 -2.32
CA ILE A 67 -10.80 11.90 -1.60
C ILE A 67 -9.76 12.37 -2.63
N ALA A 68 -9.38 11.48 -3.55
CA ALA A 68 -8.50 11.80 -4.68
C ALA A 68 -8.62 10.72 -5.76
N PRO A 69 -8.62 11.08 -7.06
CA PRO A 69 -8.29 10.14 -8.12
C PRO A 69 -6.79 9.80 -8.03
N LEU A 70 -6.42 8.59 -8.41
CA LEU A 70 -5.02 8.18 -8.55
C LEU A 70 -4.46 8.73 -9.87
N GLU A 71 -3.20 9.10 -9.86
CA GLU A 71 -2.49 9.58 -11.03
C GLU A 71 -2.51 8.52 -12.15
N ASP A 72 -2.72 8.95 -13.39
CA ASP A 72 -2.84 8.08 -14.57
C ASP A 72 -3.98 7.04 -14.52
N SER A 73 -4.95 7.22 -13.64
CA SER A 73 -6.09 6.31 -13.50
C SER A 73 -7.24 6.61 -14.47
N PRO A 74 -8.15 5.64 -14.72
CA PRO A 74 -9.38 5.88 -15.43
C PRO A 74 -10.25 7.00 -14.82
N ALA A 75 -10.26 7.11 -13.49
CA ALA A 75 -11.01 8.16 -12.77
C ALA A 75 -10.45 9.55 -13.09
N GLU A 76 -9.14 9.73 -13.07
CA GLU A 76 -8.49 10.99 -13.42
C GLU A 76 -8.73 11.34 -14.89
N ARG A 77 -8.53 10.38 -15.81
CA ARG A 77 -8.80 10.58 -17.26
C ARG A 77 -10.25 10.92 -17.56
N ALA A 78 -11.19 10.42 -16.75
CA ALA A 78 -12.60 10.78 -16.86
C ALA A 78 -12.92 12.18 -16.32
N GLY A 79 -11.99 12.85 -15.63
CA GLY A 79 -12.15 14.17 -15.06
C GLY A 79 -12.86 14.18 -13.70
N LEU A 80 -12.80 13.08 -12.96
CA LEU A 80 -13.20 13.04 -11.55
C LEU A 80 -12.19 13.82 -10.71
N LEU A 81 -12.65 14.53 -9.69
CA LEU A 81 -11.83 15.41 -8.86
C LEU A 81 -12.00 15.08 -7.37
N ALA A 82 -11.05 15.55 -6.56
CA ALA A 82 -11.22 15.55 -5.11
C ALA A 82 -12.47 16.38 -4.72
N ASP A 83 -13.12 15.97 -3.64
CA ASP A 83 -14.36 16.52 -3.10
C ASP A 83 -15.61 16.34 -3.99
N ASP A 84 -15.52 15.59 -5.09
CA ASP A 84 -16.72 15.14 -5.83
C ASP A 84 -17.55 14.23 -4.93
N ARG A 85 -18.84 14.53 -4.76
CA ARG A 85 -19.79 13.66 -4.05
C ARG A 85 -20.35 12.64 -5.01
N ILE A 86 -20.33 11.37 -4.61
CA ILE A 86 -20.90 10.27 -5.39
C ILE A 86 -22.33 10.04 -4.88
N LEU A 87 -23.33 10.47 -5.66
CA LEU A 87 -24.74 10.31 -5.30
C LEU A 87 -25.30 8.95 -5.68
N GLU A 88 -24.81 8.37 -6.79
CA GLU A 88 -25.24 7.06 -7.28
C GLU A 88 -24.08 6.31 -7.89
N ILE A 89 -24.11 4.98 -7.76
CA ILE A 89 -23.22 4.02 -8.43
C ILE A 89 -24.11 3.06 -9.22
N ASN A 90 -23.95 3.03 -10.55
CA ASN A 90 -24.76 2.21 -11.46
C ASN A 90 -26.28 2.44 -11.30
N GLY A 91 -26.70 3.69 -11.03
CA GLY A 91 -28.10 4.05 -10.82
C GLY A 91 -28.64 3.74 -9.41
N GLU A 92 -27.83 3.18 -8.53
CA GLU A 92 -28.21 2.92 -7.14
C GLU A 92 -27.69 4.03 -6.22
N SER A 93 -28.58 4.54 -5.35
CA SER A 93 -28.23 5.61 -4.40
C SER A 93 -27.15 5.18 -3.42
N THR A 94 -26.22 6.09 -3.13
CA THR A 94 -25.15 5.90 -2.15
C THR A 94 -25.51 6.35 -0.73
N LYS A 95 -26.75 6.80 -0.51
CA LYS A 95 -27.18 7.29 0.80
C LYS A 95 -27.12 6.18 1.85
N GLY A 96 -26.29 6.38 2.88
CA GLY A 96 -26.10 5.41 3.97
C GLY A 96 -25.25 4.19 3.61
N ILE A 97 -24.58 4.19 2.45
CA ILE A 97 -23.70 3.10 2.04
C ILE A 97 -22.40 3.12 2.88
N SER A 98 -21.86 1.94 3.21
CA SER A 98 -20.51 1.84 3.77
C SER A 98 -19.44 2.05 2.71
N ILE A 99 -18.23 2.45 3.12
CA ILE A 99 -17.10 2.62 2.20
C ILE A 99 -16.79 1.31 1.47
N ASP A 100 -16.83 0.19 2.19
CA ASP A 100 -16.52 -1.14 1.62
C ASP A 100 -17.55 -1.54 0.57
N ALA A 101 -18.84 -1.38 0.86
CA ALA A 101 -19.91 -1.67 -0.09
C ALA A 101 -19.86 -0.76 -1.34
N ALA A 102 -19.47 0.49 -1.17
CA ALA A 102 -19.25 1.41 -2.28
C ALA A 102 -18.02 1.00 -3.12
N ALA A 103 -16.92 0.64 -2.45
CA ALA A 103 -15.72 0.15 -3.10
C ALA A 103 -15.98 -1.11 -3.93
N ASP A 104 -16.75 -2.07 -3.38
CA ASP A 104 -17.12 -3.30 -4.09
C ASP A 104 -17.94 -3.01 -5.36
N LYS A 105 -18.84 -2.02 -5.33
CA LYS A 105 -19.62 -1.59 -6.52
C LYS A 105 -18.76 -0.86 -7.56
N ILE A 106 -17.76 -0.10 -7.12
CA ILE A 106 -16.84 0.65 -8.00
C ILE A 106 -15.80 -0.28 -8.62
N ARG A 107 -15.29 -1.25 -7.86
CA ARG A 107 -14.39 -2.30 -8.36
C ARG A 107 -15.08 -3.18 -9.39
N GLY A 108 -14.31 -3.94 -10.12
CA GLY A 108 -14.81 -4.94 -11.08
C GLY A 108 -13.78 -5.27 -12.15
N GLU A 109 -14.14 -6.18 -13.03
CA GLU A 109 -13.22 -6.68 -14.06
C GLU A 109 -12.82 -5.58 -15.05
N LYS A 110 -11.55 -5.63 -15.47
CA LYS A 110 -10.99 -4.76 -16.51
C LYS A 110 -11.87 -4.78 -17.77
N GLY A 111 -12.11 -3.60 -18.33
CA GLY A 111 -12.93 -3.41 -19.52
C GLY A 111 -14.43 -3.26 -19.24
N THR A 112 -14.92 -3.54 -18.03
CA THR A 112 -16.31 -3.25 -17.65
C THR A 112 -16.48 -1.77 -17.27
N THR A 113 -17.69 -1.26 -17.37
CA THR A 113 -18.00 0.16 -17.08
C THR A 113 -18.72 0.30 -15.75
N VAL A 114 -18.37 1.31 -14.97
CA VAL A 114 -19.16 1.82 -13.84
C VAL A 114 -19.68 3.21 -14.16
N THR A 115 -20.93 3.49 -13.80
CA THR A 115 -21.50 4.83 -13.90
C THR A 115 -21.61 5.45 -12.52
N LEU A 116 -21.18 6.73 -12.40
CA LEU A 116 -21.23 7.49 -11.16
C LEU A 116 -22.03 8.77 -11.40
N LEU A 117 -23.08 9.01 -10.64
CA LEU A 117 -23.72 10.32 -10.59
C LEU A 117 -22.95 11.20 -9.60
N ILE A 118 -22.31 12.22 -10.12
CA ILE A 118 -21.45 13.11 -9.37
C ILE A 118 -22.12 14.45 -9.12
N GLN A 119 -22.07 14.90 -7.87
CA GLN A 119 -22.35 16.27 -7.48
C GLN A 119 -21.05 17.00 -7.18
N ARG A 120 -20.81 18.06 -7.92
CA ARG A 120 -19.65 18.96 -7.75
C ARG A 120 -20.13 20.36 -7.43
N LYS A 121 -19.49 21.02 -6.48
CA LYS A 121 -19.85 22.37 -6.06
C LYS A 121 -19.81 23.34 -7.25
N GLY A 122 -20.90 24.06 -7.46
CA GLY A 122 -20.99 25.11 -8.47
C GLY A 122 -21.33 24.65 -9.90
N VAL A 123 -21.56 23.34 -10.11
CA VAL A 123 -21.96 22.81 -11.43
C VAL A 123 -23.14 21.84 -11.29
N PRO A 124 -23.95 21.64 -12.33
CA PRO A 124 -25.00 20.63 -12.31
C PRO A 124 -24.47 19.23 -12.11
N ASN A 125 -25.30 18.39 -11.50
CA ASN A 125 -24.94 16.95 -11.34
C ASN A 125 -24.72 16.34 -12.73
N LYS A 126 -23.69 15.46 -12.79
CA LYS A 126 -23.28 14.84 -14.05
C LYS A 126 -23.00 13.35 -13.86
N ILE A 127 -23.42 12.55 -14.84
CA ILE A 127 -23.06 11.12 -14.90
C ILE A 127 -21.69 10.99 -15.57
N TYR A 128 -20.81 10.26 -14.91
CA TYR A 128 -19.50 9.84 -15.42
C TYR A 128 -19.54 8.34 -15.68
N SER A 129 -19.28 7.94 -16.91
CA SER A 129 -19.11 6.53 -17.29
C SER A 129 -17.63 6.23 -17.38
N VAL A 130 -17.13 5.40 -16.50
CA VAL A 130 -15.68 5.12 -16.36
C VAL A 130 -15.43 3.63 -16.63
N VAL A 131 -14.58 3.34 -17.60
CA VAL A 131 -14.17 1.98 -17.91
C VAL A 131 -13.14 1.54 -16.87
N ARG A 132 -13.39 0.41 -16.23
CA ARG A 132 -12.47 -0.17 -15.25
C ARG A 132 -11.21 -0.68 -15.92
N ASP A 133 -10.10 -0.53 -15.24
CA ASP A 133 -8.80 -1.01 -15.70
C ASP A 133 -8.05 -1.68 -14.55
N GLU A 134 -6.93 -2.29 -14.87
CA GLU A 134 -5.93 -2.70 -13.91
C GLU A 134 -5.05 -1.49 -13.60
N ILE A 135 -5.12 -1.01 -12.36
CA ILE A 135 -4.46 0.23 -11.94
C ILE A 135 -3.19 -0.16 -11.20
N GLU A 136 -2.07 0.22 -11.78
CA GLU A 136 -0.79 0.08 -11.12
C GLU A 136 -0.67 1.14 -10.02
N VAL A 137 -0.57 0.70 -8.77
CA VAL A 137 -0.39 1.61 -7.65
C VAL A 137 1.07 2.04 -7.62
N LYS A 138 1.33 3.28 -8.03
CA LYS A 138 2.66 3.90 -7.89
C LYS A 138 3.01 3.98 -6.41
N SER A 139 4.05 3.25 -6.00
CA SER A 139 4.52 3.24 -4.62
C SER A 139 5.62 4.26 -4.34
N VAL A 140 6.25 4.78 -5.39
CA VAL A 140 7.39 5.70 -5.30
C VAL A 140 6.99 7.10 -5.79
N SER A 141 7.38 8.13 -5.07
CA SER A 141 7.14 9.54 -5.42
C SER A 141 8.29 10.41 -4.93
N CYS A 142 8.64 11.44 -5.73
CA CYS A 142 9.62 12.45 -5.32
C CYS A 142 8.99 13.68 -4.68
N LYS A 143 7.66 13.72 -4.54
CA LYS A 143 6.93 14.84 -3.93
C LYS A 143 6.67 14.57 -2.45
N PRO A 144 7.08 15.47 -1.53
CA PRO A 144 6.69 15.38 -0.13
C PRO A 144 5.16 15.44 0.02
N PRO A 145 4.54 14.72 0.97
CA PRO A 145 3.09 14.72 1.15
C PRO A 145 2.52 16.05 1.66
N PHE A 146 3.39 16.97 2.13
CA PHE A 146 2.99 18.27 2.65
C PHE A 146 3.83 19.36 1.98
N GLU A 147 3.18 20.39 1.41
CA GLU A 147 3.83 21.54 0.77
C GLU A 147 4.71 22.38 1.71
N THR A 148 4.50 22.24 3.03
CA THR A 148 5.26 22.97 4.07
C THR A 148 6.66 22.41 4.32
N THR A 149 7.00 21.25 3.76
CA THR A 149 8.32 20.64 3.96
C THR A 149 9.35 21.28 3.03
N LYS A 150 10.16 22.20 3.56
CA LYS A 150 11.30 22.75 2.82
C LYS A 150 12.46 21.75 2.84
N ILE A 151 12.65 21.05 1.73
CA ILE A 151 13.81 20.19 1.51
C ILE A 151 14.85 21.00 0.76
N PRO A 152 16.14 21.01 1.21
CA PRO A 152 17.20 21.66 0.47
C PRO A 152 17.27 21.14 -0.97
N GLY A 153 17.52 22.04 -1.94
CA GLY A 153 17.50 21.70 -3.36
C GLY A 153 18.59 20.73 -3.82
N ASP A 154 19.59 20.48 -2.96
CA ASP A 154 20.68 19.52 -3.16
C ASP A 154 20.43 18.16 -2.46
N ILE A 155 19.22 17.94 -1.91
CA ILE A 155 18.79 16.69 -1.30
C ILE A 155 17.63 16.09 -2.11
N GLN A 156 17.80 14.85 -2.56
CA GLN A 156 16.75 14.11 -3.25
C GLN A 156 15.80 13.47 -2.24
N TYR A 157 14.52 13.85 -2.31
CA TYR A 157 13.47 13.21 -1.53
C TYR A 157 12.85 12.07 -2.34
N ILE A 158 12.64 10.92 -1.67
CA ILE A 158 12.01 9.73 -2.23
C ILE A 158 11.01 9.22 -1.19
N ARG A 159 9.72 9.26 -1.50
CA ARG A 159 8.70 8.62 -0.70
C ARG A 159 8.43 7.22 -1.25
N LEU A 160 8.48 6.23 -0.40
CA LEU A 160 8.00 4.89 -0.68
C LEU A 160 6.78 4.63 0.21
N SER A 161 5.59 4.67 -0.39
CA SER A 161 4.32 4.51 0.33
C SER A 161 3.97 3.05 0.64
N SER A 162 4.53 2.11 -0.14
CA SER A 162 4.32 0.67 0.02
C SER A 162 5.44 -0.10 -0.70
N PHE A 163 5.73 -1.32 -0.25
CA PHE A 163 6.63 -2.25 -0.92
C PHE A 163 5.89 -3.20 -1.89
N ILE A 164 4.62 -2.93 -2.19
CA ILE A 164 3.79 -3.85 -3.00
C ILE A 164 4.08 -3.73 -4.49
N SER A 165 4.36 -2.51 -5.02
CA SER A 165 4.65 -2.33 -6.44
C SER A 165 5.88 -3.14 -6.86
N LYS A 166 5.73 -3.95 -7.92
CA LYS A 166 6.84 -4.77 -8.46
C LYS A 166 8.00 -3.94 -8.98
N ASN A 167 7.72 -2.70 -9.38
CA ASN A 167 8.69 -1.79 -9.97
C ASN A 167 9.35 -0.87 -8.93
N ALA A 168 8.90 -0.89 -7.66
CA ALA A 168 9.36 0.05 -6.64
C ALA A 168 10.89 0.10 -6.50
N ALA A 169 11.56 -1.05 -6.52
CA ALA A 169 13.01 -1.11 -6.44
C ALA A 169 13.69 -0.46 -7.65
N GLY A 170 13.24 -0.77 -8.87
CA GLY A 170 13.78 -0.19 -10.10
C GLY A 170 13.50 1.31 -10.22
N GLU A 171 12.35 1.78 -9.75
CA GLU A 171 12.03 3.21 -9.71
C GLU A 171 12.98 3.97 -8.76
N ILE A 172 13.22 3.44 -7.55
CA ILE A 172 14.16 4.03 -6.59
C ILE A 172 15.58 4.04 -7.18
N GLU A 173 16.03 2.94 -7.77
CA GLU A 173 17.32 2.83 -8.42
C GLU A 173 17.48 3.88 -9.53
N SER A 174 16.49 4.01 -10.40
CA SER A 174 16.47 5.00 -11.48
C SER A 174 16.53 6.43 -10.94
N ILE A 175 15.77 6.76 -9.90
CA ILE A 175 15.80 8.08 -9.27
C ILE A 175 17.20 8.36 -8.70
N MET A 176 17.79 7.41 -8.00
CA MET A 176 19.13 7.60 -7.40
C MET A 176 20.21 7.77 -8.46
N ASN A 177 20.19 6.97 -9.52
CA ASN A 177 21.14 7.07 -10.63
C ASN A 177 21.03 8.40 -11.38
N ASN A 178 19.80 8.93 -11.55
CA ASN A 178 19.56 10.23 -12.18
C ASN A 178 19.83 11.44 -11.26
N SER A 179 20.11 11.20 -9.98
CA SER A 179 20.34 12.23 -8.96
C SER A 179 21.83 12.42 -8.63
N SER A 180 22.70 12.30 -9.63
CA SER A 180 24.18 12.39 -9.44
C SER A 180 24.63 13.72 -8.82
N GLY A 181 23.92 14.84 -9.10
CA GLY A 181 24.20 16.16 -8.54
C GLY A 181 23.75 16.37 -7.09
N MET A 182 22.94 15.47 -6.52
CA MET A 182 22.44 15.58 -5.14
C MET A 182 23.54 15.25 -4.13
N LYS A 183 23.49 15.89 -2.96
CA LYS A 183 24.42 15.64 -1.84
C LYS A 183 23.96 14.52 -0.90
N GLY A 184 22.69 14.14 -0.95
CA GLY A 184 22.13 13.10 -0.11
C GLY A 184 20.68 12.77 -0.47
N PHE A 185 20.12 11.81 0.23
CA PHE A 185 18.79 11.28 -0.01
C PHE A 185 17.96 11.26 1.27
N ILE A 186 16.67 11.53 1.15
CA ILE A 186 15.67 11.25 2.18
C ILE A 186 14.75 10.15 1.64
N ILE A 187 14.68 9.04 2.35
CA ILE A 187 13.72 7.95 2.06
C ILE A 187 12.61 8.02 3.10
N ASP A 188 11.40 8.40 2.66
CA ASP A 188 10.25 8.52 3.54
C ASP A 188 9.40 7.26 3.53
N LEU A 189 9.44 6.51 4.63
CA LEU A 189 8.65 5.30 4.90
C LEU A 189 7.53 5.56 5.91
N ARG A 190 7.23 6.79 6.25
CA ARG A 190 6.16 7.10 7.21
C ARG A 190 4.81 6.60 6.69
N SER A 191 4.08 5.89 7.56
CA SER A 191 2.79 5.24 7.23
C SER A 191 2.87 4.25 6.06
N ASN A 192 4.04 3.65 5.87
CA ASN A 192 4.24 2.55 4.92
C ASN A 192 4.09 1.21 5.66
N PRO A 193 3.00 0.45 5.43
CA PRO A 193 2.73 -0.81 6.15
C PRO A 193 3.65 -1.97 5.71
N GLY A 194 4.54 -1.74 4.76
CA GLY A 194 5.40 -2.78 4.19
C GLY A 194 4.93 -3.27 2.83
N GLY A 195 5.06 -4.56 2.58
CA GLY A 195 4.70 -5.24 1.34
C GLY A 195 5.67 -6.38 1.02
N LEU A 196 6.08 -6.50 -0.24
CA LEU A 196 6.90 -7.62 -0.71
C LEU A 196 8.29 -7.64 -0.06
N LEU A 197 8.61 -8.77 0.58
CA LEU A 197 9.94 -9.02 1.16
C LEU A 197 11.05 -8.89 0.12
N THR A 198 10.79 -9.32 -1.12
CA THR A 198 11.75 -9.20 -2.23
C THR A 198 12.12 -7.74 -2.51
N ASN A 199 11.15 -6.82 -2.50
CA ASN A 199 11.43 -5.40 -2.67
C ASN A 199 12.25 -4.83 -1.52
N ALA A 200 11.94 -5.21 -0.27
CA ALA A 200 12.75 -4.80 0.88
C ALA A 200 14.19 -5.27 0.74
N ILE A 201 14.40 -6.51 0.32
CA ILE A 201 15.74 -7.08 0.07
C ILE A 201 16.46 -6.31 -1.04
N TYR A 202 15.81 -6.09 -2.20
CA TYR A 202 16.45 -5.40 -3.33
C TYR A 202 16.80 -3.95 -3.01
N ILE A 203 15.87 -3.22 -2.36
CA ILE A 203 16.12 -1.83 -1.98
C ILE A 203 17.23 -1.75 -0.92
N SER A 204 17.24 -2.67 0.04
CA SER A 204 18.34 -2.72 1.03
C SER A 204 19.67 -3.07 0.39
N ASP A 205 19.70 -4.05 -0.54
CA ASP A 205 20.92 -4.50 -1.23
C ASP A 205 21.58 -3.37 -2.04
N MET A 206 20.76 -2.55 -2.76
CA MET A 206 21.27 -1.40 -3.53
C MET A 206 21.78 -0.26 -2.66
N LEU A 207 21.43 -0.21 -1.38
CA LEU A 207 21.83 0.87 -0.47
C LEU A 207 22.97 0.47 0.47
N LEU A 208 23.29 -0.82 0.59
CA LEU A 208 24.27 -1.35 1.53
C LEU A 208 25.55 -1.79 0.82
N ARG A 209 26.70 -1.52 1.44
CA ARG A 209 28.01 -2.03 1.00
C ARG A 209 28.20 -3.52 1.39
N GLY A 210 27.38 -4.05 2.26
CA GLY A 210 27.44 -5.40 2.77
C GLY A 210 26.70 -5.53 4.09
N GLY A 211 26.78 -6.69 4.72
CA GLY A 211 26.10 -6.95 5.98
C GLY A 211 24.84 -7.81 5.80
N VAL A 212 24.13 -8.03 6.90
CA VAL A 212 22.87 -8.78 6.92
C VAL A 212 21.72 -7.84 6.64
N ILE A 213 20.87 -8.21 5.69
CA ILE A 213 19.62 -7.49 5.41
C ILE A 213 18.52 -8.03 6.32
N VAL A 214 18.27 -9.34 6.28
CA VAL A 214 17.20 -9.99 7.04
C VAL A 214 17.56 -11.44 7.32
N SER A 215 17.11 -11.98 8.46
CA SER A 215 17.12 -13.40 8.73
C SER A 215 15.71 -13.89 8.99
N THR A 216 15.34 -15.01 8.38
CA THR A 216 14.09 -15.72 8.63
C THR A 216 14.37 -16.99 9.41
N VAL A 217 13.51 -17.31 10.37
CA VAL A 217 13.58 -18.55 11.16
C VAL A 217 12.25 -19.27 10.95
N ASP A 218 12.30 -20.51 10.50
CA ASP A 218 11.11 -21.32 10.34
C ASP A 218 10.71 -22.03 11.65
N ARG A 219 9.62 -22.80 11.62
CA ARG A 219 9.10 -23.54 12.77
C ARG A 219 10.06 -24.57 13.33
N ASP A 220 10.98 -25.07 12.50
CA ASP A 220 11.98 -26.07 12.87
C ASP A 220 13.31 -25.43 13.33
N SER A 221 13.27 -24.09 13.58
CA SER A 221 14.39 -23.25 14.00
C SER A 221 15.52 -23.15 12.95
N TYR A 222 15.24 -23.50 11.69
CA TYR A 222 16.19 -23.30 10.61
C TYR A 222 16.27 -21.84 10.23
N LYS A 223 17.46 -21.26 10.31
CA LYS A 223 17.73 -19.86 10.04
C LYS A 223 18.27 -19.65 8.63
N THR A 224 17.55 -18.90 7.80
CA THR A 224 18.03 -18.42 6.52
C THR A 224 18.40 -16.94 6.61
N THR A 225 19.61 -16.59 6.16
CA THR A 225 20.11 -15.21 6.24
C THR A 225 20.39 -14.64 4.85
N THR A 226 19.74 -13.54 4.53
CA THR A 226 19.99 -12.77 3.30
C THR A 226 20.96 -11.64 3.61
N ARG A 227 22.00 -11.52 2.77
CA ARG A 227 23.07 -10.51 2.90
C ARG A 227 23.12 -9.62 1.68
N ALA A 228 23.59 -8.39 1.86
CA ALA A 228 23.88 -7.48 0.76
C ALA A 228 25.07 -8.00 -0.06
N ARG A 229 24.99 -7.80 -1.39
CA ARG A 229 25.96 -8.29 -2.38
C ARG A 229 27.02 -7.26 -2.76
N MET A 230 27.07 -6.13 -2.06
CA MET A 230 28.01 -5.03 -2.28
C MET A 230 27.81 -4.28 -3.61
N GLN A 231 26.57 -4.21 -4.11
CA GLN A 231 26.21 -3.47 -5.33
C GLN A 231 25.59 -2.11 -5.01
N GLN A 232 26.21 -1.37 -4.07
CA GLN A 232 25.69 -0.09 -3.62
C GLN A 232 25.59 0.93 -4.76
N VAL A 233 24.40 1.52 -4.99
CA VAL A 233 24.15 2.51 -6.05
C VAL A 233 24.59 3.92 -5.65
N THR A 234 24.78 4.19 -4.38
CA THR A 234 25.22 5.50 -3.88
C THR A 234 26.02 5.37 -2.58
N ASP A 235 27.04 6.18 -2.43
CA ASP A 235 27.80 6.34 -1.19
C ASP A 235 27.40 7.60 -0.39
N LYS A 236 26.41 8.34 -0.92
CA LYS A 236 25.92 9.60 -0.32
C LYS A 236 25.12 9.31 0.95
N PRO A 237 25.06 10.29 1.87
CA PRO A 237 24.23 10.17 3.07
C PRO A 237 22.76 9.90 2.76
N ILE A 238 22.16 9.00 3.53
CA ILE A 238 20.75 8.64 3.43
C ILE A 238 20.10 8.85 4.79
N VAL A 239 18.98 9.58 4.81
CA VAL A 239 18.11 9.70 5.98
C VAL A 239 16.82 8.92 5.72
N VAL A 240 16.44 8.05 6.65
CA VAL A 240 15.18 7.30 6.56
C VAL A 240 14.19 7.86 7.56
N LEU A 241 13.00 8.26 7.08
CA LEU A 241 11.90 8.73 7.93
C LEU A 241 10.94 7.58 8.18
N ILE A 242 10.69 7.27 9.45
CA ILE A 242 9.71 6.26 9.88
C ILE A 242 8.76 6.85 10.92
N ASN A 243 7.61 6.24 11.09
CA ASN A 243 6.67 6.51 12.18
C ASN A 243 5.99 5.22 12.64
N LYS A 244 5.04 5.31 13.58
CA LYS A 244 4.29 4.16 14.09
C LYS A 244 3.48 3.38 13.05
N GLY A 245 3.26 3.96 11.87
CA GLY A 245 2.62 3.30 10.73
C GLY A 245 3.60 2.61 9.78
N SER A 246 4.93 2.67 10.06
CA SER A 246 5.94 1.94 9.31
C SER A 246 6.05 0.53 9.88
N ALA A 247 5.84 -0.50 9.05
CA ALA A 247 5.82 -1.90 9.51
C ALA A 247 6.45 -2.87 8.50
N SER A 248 6.76 -4.10 8.94
CA SER A 248 7.18 -5.22 8.08
C SER A 248 8.39 -4.87 7.19
N ALA A 249 8.23 -4.82 5.86
CA ALA A 249 9.30 -4.49 4.90
C ALA A 249 9.96 -3.13 5.18
N SER A 250 9.21 -2.15 5.72
CA SER A 250 9.76 -0.86 6.15
C SER A 250 10.72 -1.02 7.33
N GLU A 251 10.42 -1.94 8.25
CA GLU A 251 11.30 -2.24 9.39
C GLU A 251 12.56 -2.97 8.93
N ILE A 252 12.43 -3.86 7.94
CA ILE A 252 13.59 -4.56 7.35
C ILE A 252 14.54 -3.56 6.72
N LEU A 253 14.05 -2.66 5.87
CA LEU A 253 14.89 -1.66 5.22
C LEU A 253 15.52 -0.70 6.24
N SER A 254 14.73 -0.13 7.14
CA SER A 254 15.24 0.81 8.14
C SER A 254 16.22 0.15 9.12
N GLY A 255 15.93 -1.09 9.55
CA GLY A 255 16.79 -1.87 10.42
C GLY A 255 18.12 -2.24 9.75
N ALA A 256 18.09 -2.72 8.50
CA ALA A 256 19.29 -3.07 7.75
C ALA A 256 20.22 -1.85 7.55
N LEU A 257 19.64 -0.69 7.23
CA LEU A 257 20.39 0.56 7.10
C LEU A 257 20.94 1.03 8.46
N THR A 258 20.14 0.95 9.54
CA THR A 258 20.58 1.37 10.90
C THR A 258 21.77 0.58 11.39
N VAL A 259 21.76 -0.73 11.19
CA VAL A 259 22.84 -1.62 11.67
C VAL A 259 24.12 -1.48 10.84
N SER A 260 23.98 -1.19 9.55
CA SER A 260 25.11 -1.15 8.60
C SER A 260 25.65 0.27 8.36
N TYR A 261 24.87 1.31 8.67
CA TYR A 261 25.26 2.72 8.58
C TYR A 261 25.53 3.29 9.98
N THR A 262 26.79 3.51 10.32
CA THR A 262 27.22 4.07 11.61
C THR A 262 26.86 5.54 11.82
N HIS A 263 26.13 6.17 10.92
CA HIS A 263 25.75 7.59 10.94
C HIS A 263 24.23 7.87 10.91
N LEU A 264 23.38 6.87 11.20
CA LEU A 264 21.94 7.09 11.36
C LEU A 264 21.66 7.61 12.76
N THR A 265 21.35 8.92 12.85
CA THR A 265 20.69 9.47 14.02
C THR A 265 19.20 9.33 13.83
N LEU A 266 18.56 8.46 14.61
CA LEU A 266 17.11 8.47 14.76
C LEU A 266 16.73 9.76 15.50
N PRO A 267 15.87 10.64 14.97
CA PRO A 267 15.28 11.69 15.79
C PRO A 267 14.36 11.03 16.83
N THR A 268 14.85 10.93 18.06
CA THR A 268 14.12 10.38 19.22
C THR A 268 13.20 11.43 19.84
N THR A 269 12.45 12.19 19.06
CA THR A 269 11.45 13.09 19.60
C THR A 269 10.09 12.82 18.97
N SER A 270 9.42 11.78 19.45
CA SER A 270 7.98 11.84 19.55
C SER A 270 7.64 12.41 20.94
N ARG A 271 7.47 13.72 21.05
CA ARG A 271 6.59 14.26 22.07
C ARG A 271 5.21 14.39 21.43
N VAL A 272 4.27 13.77 22.11
CA VAL A 272 2.82 13.77 21.96
C VAL A 272 2.27 15.17 21.77
#